data_2128102a28eb6a88e52f4c5c8860a1ab
#
_entry.id   2128102a28eb6a88e52f4c5c8860a1ab
#
_cell.length_a   1.000
_cell.length_b   1.000
_cell.length_c   1.000
_cell.angle_alpha   90.00
_cell.angle_beta   90.00
_cell.angle_gamma   90.00
#
_symmetry.space_group_name_H-M   'P 1'
#
loop_
_entity.id
_entity.type
_entity.pdbx_description
1 polymer ?
#
loop_
_entity_poly.entity_id
_entity_poly.type
_entity_poly.pdbx_seq_one_letter_code
_entity_poly.pdbx_strand_id
1 'polypeptide(L)'
;MNSDIVITSDSTTDLSPELKERYGVEICPLGVTLGGKTYIDGVDITPDDIYAHHDKTGELPKTSATNVGECLDFFKKFTESGKTVIHFTISSDMSSTYANACLAAEELENVYVINTENLSTGGGLLVVAAAQMRDNGLAAEEIVEKTKALVPCVDASFVIDSLEYLYKGGRCSALAMFGANLLKLKPCIQVKNGKMDVAKKYRGKYDEVLKQYIREKVTDYSDIILDRVFITHAGCDSKLVDEIVALVKELAPFKEVYMTRAGCTVSSHCGANTLGVLFIRKSPI
;
A
#
# COMPACT_ATOMS: atom_id res chain seq x y z
N MET A 1 22.44 -11.66 8.12
CA MET A 1 21.78 -10.37 7.85
C MET A 1 22.85 -9.33 7.66
N ASN A 2 22.80 -8.55 6.60
CA ASN A 2 23.67 -7.40 6.46
C ASN A 2 23.12 -6.30 7.41
N SER A 3 23.68 -6.20 8.63
CA SER A 3 23.22 -5.31 9.70
C SER A 3 23.38 -3.82 9.37
N ASP A 4 24.11 -3.52 8.29
CA ASP A 4 24.46 -2.15 7.92
C ASP A 4 23.42 -1.50 6.99
N ILE A 5 22.44 -2.29 6.51
CA ILE A 5 21.35 -1.80 5.66
C ILE A 5 20.04 -1.87 6.43
N VAL A 6 19.36 -0.73 6.53
CA VAL A 6 18.01 -0.61 7.11
C VAL A 6 17.00 -0.41 6.00
N ILE A 7 15.99 -1.28 5.96
CA ILE A 7 14.85 -1.12 5.06
C ILE A 7 13.78 -0.34 5.81
N THR A 8 13.34 0.77 5.24
CA THR A 8 12.32 1.64 5.82
C THR A 8 11.22 1.92 4.82
N SER A 9 10.04 2.25 5.28
CA SER A 9 8.97 2.75 4.42
C SER A 9 8.12 3.80 5.11
N ASP A 10 7.33 4.51 4.33
CA ASP A 10 6.23 5.26 4.90
C ASP A 10 5.09 4.33 5.39
N SER A 11 4.13 4.85 6.13
CA SER A 11 3.06 4.04 6.73
C SER A 11 2.07 3.46 5.72
N THR A 12 2.10 3.94 4.48
CA THR A 12 1.13 3.51 3.46
C THR A 12 1.40 2.11 2.91
N THR A 13 2.48 1.44 3.28
CA THR A 13 2.79 0.08 2.82
C THR A 13 1.95 -1.01 3.48
N ASP A 14 1.16 -0.67 4.50
CA ASP A 14 0.16 -1.52 5.16
C ASP A 14 0.69 -2.90 5.60
N LEU A 15 2.00 -2.99 5.88
CA LEU A 15 2.60 -4.21 6.42
C LEU A 15 2.12 -4.45 7.84
N SER A 16 1.69 -5.67 8.14
CA SER A 16 1.28 -6.03 9.50
C SER A 16 2.44 -5.94 10.49
N PRO A 17 2.17 -5.80 11.81
CA PRO A 17 3.22 -5.78 12.83
C PRO A 17 4.17 -6.98 12.71
N GLU A 18 3.63 -8.18 12.47
CA GLU A 18 4.41 -9.42 12.33
C GLU A 18 5.34 -9.38 11.11
N LEU A 19 4.89 -8.79 10.00
CA LEU A 19 5.72 -8.64 8.80
C LEU A 19 6.80 -7.59 9.00
N LYS A 20 6.48 -6.48 9.66
CA LYS A 20 7.47 -5.45 10.02
C LYS A 20 8.57 -6.02 10.92
N GLU A 21 8.20 -6.79 11.92
CA GLU A 21 9.14 -7.47 12.80
C GLU A 21 9.97 -8.52 12.05
N ARG A 22 9.30 -9.42 11.30
CA ARG A 22 9.94 -10.50 10.54
C ARG A 22 11.01 -10.00 9.57
N TYR A 23 10.74 -8.88 8.90
CA TYR A 23 11.61 -8.31 7.88
C TYR A 23 12.47 -7.14 8.38
N GLY A 24 12.35 -6.76 9.63
CA GLY A 24 13.09 -5.63 10.22
C GLY A 24 12.84 -4.34 9.46
N VAL A 25 11.56 -3.99 9.24
CA VAL A 25 11.15 -2.79 8.51
C VAL A 25 10.76 -1.69 9.49
N GLU A 26 11.39 -0.53 9.35
CA GLU A 26 11.08 0.66 10.15
C GLU A 26 10.14 1.60 9.40
N ILE A 27 9.17 2.18 10.12
CA ILE A 27 8.10 3.00 9.50
C ILE A 27 8.29 4.48 9.83
N CYS A 28 8.26 5.30 8.78
CA CYS A 28 8.12 6.76 8.84
C CYS A 28 6.63 7.10 8.63
N PRO A 29 5.86 7.39 9.69
CA PRO A 29 4.40 7.50 9.58
C PRO A 29 3.96 8.82 8.96
N LEU A 30 2.86 8.77 8.20
CA LEU A 30 2.15 9.95 7.70
C LEU A 30 1.21 10.52 8.76
N GLY A 31 0.73 11.75 8.53
CA GLY A 31 -0.26 12.39 9.36
C GLY A 31 -1.70 12.15 8.88
N VAL A 32 -2.63 12.04 9.83
CA VAL A 32 -4.08 11.97 9.58
C VAL A 32 -4.80 13.01 10.41
N THR A 33 -5.53 13.90 9.76
CA THR A 33 -6.36 14.93 10.46
C THR A 33 -7.81 14.48 10.46
N LEU A 34 -8.40 14.42 11.65
CA LEU A 34 -9.78 14.02 11.87
C LEU A 34 -10.40 14.91 12.96
N GLY A 35 -11.57 15.48 12.70
CA GLY A 35 -12.24 16.38 13.65
C GLY A 35 -11.39 17.58 14.09
N GLY A 36 -10.57 18.12 13.18
CA GLY A 36 -9.68 19.25 13.46
C GLY A 36 -8.41 18.93 14.26
N LYS A 37 -8.19 17.66 14.64
CA LYS A 37 -6.98 17.19 15.33
C LYS A 37 -6.12 16.33 14.38
N THR A 38 -4.80 16.51 14.43
CA THR A 38 -3.85 15.71 13.67
C THR A 38 -3.32 14.57 14.53
N TYR A 39 -3.27 13.39 13.94
CA TYR A 39 -2.81 12.13 14.49
C TYR A 39 -1.70 11.54 13.63
N ILE A 40 -0.98 10.59 14.18
CA ILE A 40 0.10 9.85 13.51
C ILE A 40 -0.43 8.47 13.08
N ASP A 41 -0.39 8.19 11.78
CA ASP A 41 -0.92 6.96 11.19
C ASP A 41 -0.34 5.69 11.85
N GLY A 42 -1.22 4.86 12.39
CA GLY A 42 -0.87 3.60 13.04
C GLY A 42 -0.20 3.75 14.41
N VAL A 43 -0.17 4.96 14.99
CA VAL A 43 0.39 5.22 16.33
C VAL A 43 -0.70 5.62 17.32
N ASP A 44 -1.45 6.67 17.02
CA ASP A 44 -2.46 7.24 17.93
C ASP A 44 -3.85 7.36 17.31
N ILE A 45 -4.06 6.74 16.16
CA ILE A 45 -5.35 6.61 15.47
C ILE A 45 -5.42 5.25 14.76
N THR A 46 -6.64 4.70 14.68
CA THR A 46 -6.94 3.46 13.96
C THR A 46 -7.92 3.71 12.80
N PRO A 47 -7.99 2.83 11.79
CA PRO A 47 -9.00 2.90 10.75
C PRO A 47 -10.44 2.87 11.29
N ASP A 48 -10.68 2.16 12.39
CA ASP A 48 -12.01 2.10 13.01
C ASP A 48 -12.44 3.43 13.62
N ASP A 49 -11.49 4.21 14.16
CA ASP A 49 -11.78 5.57 14.64
C ASP A 49 -12.22 6.48 13.49
N ILE A 50 -11.59 6.33 12.31
CA ILE A 50 -11.94 7.07 11.09
C ILE A 50 -13.37 6.75 10.65
N TYR A 51 -13.71 5.47 10.58
CA TYR A 51 -15.05 5.04 10.15
C TYR A 51 -16.12 5.45 11.16
N ALA A 52 -15.88 5.25 12.45
CA ALA A 52 -16.81 5.66 13.51
C ALA A 52 -17.05 7.19 13.53
N HIS A 53 -16.01 7.99 13.27
CA HIS A 53 -16.15 9.44 13.16
C HIS A 53 -16.99 9.83 11.94
N HIS A 54 -16.69 9.25 10.78
CA HIS A 54 -17.46 9.50 9.55
C HIS A 54 -18.93 9.10 9.71
N ASP A 55 -19.23 7.94 10.27
CA ASP A 55 -20.59 7.47 10.50
C ASP A 55 -21.39 8.44 11.40
N LYS A 56 -20.71 9.03 12.37
CA LYS A 56 -21.33 9.98 13.32
C LYS A 56 -21.50 11.39 12.76
N THR A 57 -20.55 11.88 11.96
CA THR A 57 -20.45 13.29 11.59
C THR A 57 -20.60 13.57 10.10
N GLY A 58 -20.38 12.57 9.23
CA GLY A 58 -20.25 12.73 7.79
C GLY A 58 -18.93 13.39 7.36
N GLU A 59 -18.02 13.68 8.30
CA GLU A 59 -16.73 14.29 8.01
C GLU A 59 -15.73 13.21 7.58
N LEU A 60 -15.02 13.46 6.46
CA LEU A 60 -13.94 12.60 6.00
C LEU A 60 -12.60 13.08 6.57
N PRO A 61 -11.67 12.13 6.86
CA PRO A 61 -10.33 12.48 7.27
C PRO A 61 -9.55 13.15 6.14
N LYS A 62 -8.49 13.88 6.53
CA LYS A 62 -7.48 14.40 5.61
C LYS A 62 -6.14 13.79 5.96
N THR A 63 -5.36 13.46 4.95
CA THR A 63 -4.00 12.92 5.14
C THR A 63 -2.96 13.95 4.75
N SER A 64 -1.82 13.92 5.42
CA SER A 64 -0.66 14.76 5.12
C SER A 64 0.58 13.91 4.89
N ALA A 65 1.35 14.31 3.87
CA ALA A 65 2.67 13.73 3.62
C ALA A 65 3.61 14.03 4.80
N THR A 66 4.57 13.15 5.04
CA THR A 66 5.71 13.43 5.91
C THR A 66 6.50 14.60 5.32
N ASN A 67 6.84 15.60 6.10
CA ASN A 67 7.61 16.75 5.62
C ASN A 67 9.12 16.46 5.61
N VAL A 68 9.90 17.35 4.97
CA VAL A 68 11.35 17.18 4.81
C VAL A 68 12.07 17.03 6.15
N GLY A 69 11.70 17.86 7.15
CA GLY A 69 12.32 17.81 8.48
C GLY A 69 12.04 16.49 9.19
N GLU A 70 10.79 16.01 9.14
CA GLU A 70 10.41 14.71 9.71
C GLU A 70 11.16 13.54 9.03
N CYS A 71 11.29 13.57 7.69
CA CYS A 71 12.08 12.57 6.96
C CYS A 71 13.56 12.63 7.39
N LEU A 72 14.14 13.83 7.49
CA LEU A 72 15.52 14.02 7.88
C LEU A 72 15.80 13.47 9.29
N ASP A 73 14.96 13.82 10.26
CA ASP A 73 15.07 13.33 11.62
C ASP A 73 14.89 11.81 11.71
N PHE A 74 14.02 11.26 10.86
CA PHE A 74 13.83 9.82 10.80
C PHE A 74 15.05 9.09 10.24
N PHE A 75 15.63 9.57 9.14
CA PHE A 75 16.81 8.95 8.52
C PHE A 75 18.06 9.06 9.41
N LYS A 76 18.25 10.19 10.10
CA LYS A 76 19.36 10.39 11.05
C LYS A 76 19.44 9.33 12.13
N LYS A 77 18.32 8.77 12.60
CA LYS A 77 18.31 7.68 13.57
C LYS A 77 19.18 6.49 13.16
N PHE A 78 19.38 6.31 11.86
CA PHE A 78 20.14 5.20 11.31
C PHE A 78 21.49 5.66 10.76
N THR A 79 21.51 6.74 9.99
CA THR A 79 22.74 7.22 9.32
C THR A 79 23.80 7.70 10.30
N GLU A 80 23.43 8.29 11.44
CA GLU A 80 24.36 8.68 12.50
C GLU A 80 25.13 7.49 13.13
N SER A 81 24.57 6.27 13.00
CA SER A 81 25.25 5.03 13.38
C SER A 81 25.98 4.35 12.22
N GLY A 82 26.15 5.04 11.09
CA GLY A 82 26.87 4.55 9.91
C GLY A 82 26.08 3.56 9.04
N LYS A 83 24.77 3.44 9.26
CA LYS A 83 23.91 2.53 8.46
C LYS A 83 23.48 3.17 7.15
N THR A 84 23.27 2.35 6.16
CA THR A 84 22.64 2.71 4.88
C THR A 84 21.14 2.53 4.98
N VAL A 85 20.36 3.53 4.55
CA VAL A 85 18.89 3.49 4.53
C VAL A 85 18.38 3.30 3.11
N ILE A 86 17.48 2.34 2.92
CA ILE A 86 16.68 2.20 1.69
C ILE A 86 15.23 2.46 2.07
N HIS A 87 14.71 3.62 1.67
CA HIS A 87 13.38 4.11 2.05
C HIS A 87 12.39 4.00 0.90
N PHE A 88 11.22 3.42 1.18
CA PHE A 88 10.14 3.24 0.22
C PHE A 88 9.00 4.20 0.52
N THR A 89 8.49 4.86 -0.51
CA THR A 89 7.37 5.78 -0.38
C THR A 89 6.18 5.38 -1.24
N ILE A 90 5.00 5.82 -0.85
CA ILE A 90 3.83 5.83 -1.74
C ILE A 90 4.16 6.53 -3.06
N SER A 91 3.41 6.21 -4.11
CA SER A 91 3.56 6.85 -5.42
C SER A 91 3.63 8.38 -5.34
N SER A 92 4.60 8.95 -6.05
CA SER A 92 4.76 10.41 -6.22
C SER A 92 3.56 11.09 -6.90
N ASP A 93 2.75 10.34 -7.64
CA ASP A 93 1.49 10.83 -8.23
C ASP A 93 0.35 10.93 -7.21
N MET A 94 0.50 10.32 -6.03
CA MET A 94 -0.53 10.27 -4.98
C MET A 94 -0.20 11.17 -3.78
N SER A 95 1.09 11.45 -3.52
CA SER A 95 1.57 12.20 -2.36
C SER A 95 2.90 12.89 -2.65
N SER A 96 3.17 14.00 -1.96
CA SER A 96 4.48 14.65 -1.96
C SER A 96 5.53 13.94 -1.08
N THR A 97 5.18 12.83 -0.42
CA THR A 97 6.10 12.09 0.47
C THR A 97 7.40 11.71 -0.21
N TYR A 98 7.32 11.22 -1.47
CA TYR A 98 8.53 10.89 -2.25
C TYR A 98 9.46 12.09 -2.43
N ALA A 99 8.93 13.23 -2.90
CA ALA A 99 9.72 14.43 -3.12
C ALA A 99 10.35 14.94 -1.80
N ASN A 100 9.59 14.94 -0.71
CA ASN A 100 10.08 15.36 0.60
C ASN A 100 11.18 14.42 1.13
N ALA A 101 11.02 13.11 0.94
CA ALA A 101 12.04 12.13 1.32
C ALA A 101 13.32 12.27 0.50
N CYS A 102 13.21 12.56 -0.81
CA CYS A 102 14.38 12.83 -1.66
C CYS A 102 15.14 14.07 -1.19
N LEU A 103 14.45 15.18 -0.92
CA LEU A 103 15.07 16.40 -0.39
C LEU A 103 15.77 16.17 0.97
N ALA A 104 15.18 15.36 1.84
CA ALA A 104 15.82 14.98 3.10
C ALA A 104 17.06 14.09 2.87
N ALA A 105 17.01 13.20 1.89
CA ALA A 105 18.14 12.33 1.54
C ALA A 105 19.34 13.09 0.95
N GLU A 106 19.12 14.21 0.26
CA GLU A 106 20.19 15.06 -0.27
C GLU A 106 21.09 15.64 0.83
N GLU A 107 20.58 15.78 2.06
CA GLU A 107 21.32 16.28 3.22
C GLU A 107 22.13 15.18 3.95
N LEU A 108 22.06 13.93 3.49
CA LEU A 108 22.63 12.76 4.16
C LEU A 108 23.40 11.88 3.19
N GLU A 109 24.46 11.24 3.68
CA GLU A 109 25.09 10.14 2.97
C GLU A 109 24.34 8.83 3.19
N ASN A 110 24.42 7.91 2.23
CA ASN A 110 23.89 6.53 2.34
C ASN A 110 22.36 6.42 2.56
N VAL A 111 21.57 7.32 1.94
CA VAL A 111 20.11 7.22 1.91
C VAL A 111 19.64 7.08 0.46
N TYR A 112 18.95 5.99 0.18
CA TYR A 112 18.33 5.73 -1.11
C TYR A 112 16.80 5.79 -0.96
N VAL A 113 16.14 6.60 -1.78
CA VAL A 113 14.67 6.72 -1.78
C VAL A 113 14.11 6.06 -3.03
N ILE A 114 13.12 5.19 -2.84
CA ILE A 114 12.45 4.45 -3.91
C ILE A 114 10.98 4.88 -3.98
N ASN A 115 10.59 5.47 -5.11
CA ASN A 115 9.19 5.64 -5.46
C ASN A 115 8.62 4.27 -5.82
N THR A 116 7.67 3.77 -5.03
CA THR A 116 7.05 2.46 -5.34
C THR A 116 6.12 2.52 -6.55
N GLU A 117 5.74 3.72 -6.99
CA GLU A 117 4.65 3.92 -7.98
C GLU A 117 3.38 3.16 -7.61
N ASN A 118 3.19 2.93 -6.34
CA ASN A 118 2.12 2.11 -5.80
C ASN A 118 1.59 2.66 -4.48
N LEU A 119 0.63 1.98 -3.91
CA LEU A 119 0.06 2.22 -2.58
C LEU A 119 -0.12 0.88 -1.86
N SER A 120 -0.38 0.95 -0.57
CA SER A 120 -0.71 -0.20 0.27
C SER A 120 0.34 -1.31 0.13
N THR A 121 -0.06 -2.55 0.27
CA THR A 121 0.84 -3.70 0.13
C THR A 121 1.40 -3.89 -1.29
N GLY A 122 1.00 -3.08 -2.28
CA GLY A 122 1.74 -2.95 -3.55
C GLY A 122 3.15 -2.41 -3.32
N GLY A 123 3.28 -1.35 -2.53
CA GLY A 123 4.57 -0.90 -2.00
C GLY A 123 5.19 -1.92 -1.04
N GLY A 124 4.36 -2.55 -0.20
CA GLY A 124 4.78 -3.59 0.76
C GLY A 124 5.46 -4.79 0.10
N LEU A 125 5.03 -5.21 -1.11
CA LEU A 125 5.68 -6.25 -1.90
C LEU A 125 7.15 -5.92 -2.21
N LEU A 126 7.41 -4.66 -2.58
CA LEU A 126 8.77 -4.18 -2.89
C LEU A 126 9.62 -4.09 -1.63
N VAL A 127 9.04 -3.63 -0.52
CA VAL A 127 9.71 -3.57 0.79
C VAL A 127 10.15 -4.97 1.24
N VAL A 128 9.25 -5.95 1.17
CA VAL A 128 9.56 -7.34 1.53
C VAL A 128 10.63 -7.94 0.60
N ALA A 129 10.55 -7.66 -0.70
CA ALA A 129 11.57 -8.11 -1.64
C ALA A 129 12.96 -7.52 -1.33
N ALA A 130 13.02 -6.22 -1.04
CA ALA A 130 14.28 -5.55 -0.65
C ALA A 130 14.85 -6.10 0.66
N ALA A 131 14.00 -6.34 1.66
CA ALA A 131 14.42 -6.93 2.93
C ALA A 131 15.01 -8.34 2.73
N GLN A 132 14.40 -9.15 1.88
CA GLN A 132 14.93 -10.46 1.54
C GLN A 132 16.27 -10.39 0.79
N MET A 133 16.43 -9.43 -0.14
CA MET A 133 17.71 -9.19 -0.82
C MET A 133 18.80 -8.80 0.18
N ARG A 134 18.49 -7.90 1.14
CA ARG A 134 19.39 -7.55 2.24
C ARG A 134 19.79 -8.78 3.06
N ASP A 135 18.83 -9.62 3.43
CA ASP A 135 19.07 -10.81 4.25
C ASP A 135 19.88 -11.87 3.51
N ASN A 136 19.81 -11.86 2.17
CA ASN A 136 20.65 -12.67 1.28
C ASN A 136 22.05 -12.05 1.04
N GLY A 137 22.35 -10.90 1.65
CA GLY A 137 23.69 -10.29 1.64
C GLY A 137 24.00 -9.41 0.44
N LEU A 138 22.99 -8.98 -0.34
CA LEU A 138 23.22 -8.07 -1.46
C LEU A 138 23.66 -6.68 -0.95
N ALA A 139 24.44 -5.96 -1.76
CA ALA A 139 24.81 -4.58 -1.51
C ALA A 139 23.61 -3.63 -1.71
N ALA A 140 23.64 -2.44 -1.08
CA ALA A 140 22.53 -1.51 -1.10
C ALA A 140 22.17 -1.06 -2.52
N GLU A 141 23.17 -0.73 -3.34
CA GLU A 141 22.98 -0.33 -4.74
C GLU A 141 22.31 -1.43 -5.56
N GLU A 142 22.73 -2.67 -5.35
CA GLU A 142 22.15 -3.83 -6.05
C GLU A 142 20.69 -4.06 -5.64
N ILE A 143 20.37 -3.89 -4.34
CA ILE A 143 18.99 -3.96 -3.83
C ILE A 143 18.14 -2.87 -4.49
N VAL A 144 18.65 -1.63 -4.54
CA VAL A 144 17.96 -0.48 -5.14
C VAL A 144 17.66 -0.74 -6.62
N GLU A 145 18.65 -1.17 -7.41
CA GLU A 145 18.48 -1.47 -8.83
C GLU A 145 17.46 -2.58 -9.07
N LYS A 146 17.62 -3.71 -8.36
CA LYS A 146 16.71 -4.86 -8.50
C LYS A 146 15.28 -4.50 -8.08
N THR A 147 15.13 -3.73 -7.01
CA THR A 147 13.79 -3.32 -6.55
C THR A 147 13.14 -2.34 -7.52
N LYS A 148 13.88 -1.36 -8.06
CA LYS A 148 13.38 -0.47 -9.11
C LYS A 148 12.92 -1.22 -10.36
N ALA A 149 13.61 -2.29 -10.73
CA ALA A 149 13.19 -3.15 -11.84
C ALA A 149 11.88 -3.93 -11.56
N LEU A 150 11.52 -4.17 -10.30
CA LEU A 150 10.26 -4.80 -9.92
C LEU A 150 9.08 -3.84 -9.88
N VAL A 151 9.30 -2.51 -9.73
CA VAL A 151 8.23 -1.51 -9.62
C VAL A 151 7.17 -1.67 -10.72
N PRO A 152 7.51 -1.71 -12.03
CA PRO A 152 6.51 -1.83 -13.08
C PRO A 152 5.84 -3.20 -13.14
N CYS A 153 6.33 -4.19 -12.39
CA CYS A 153 5.77 -5.54 -12.35
C CYS A 153 4.74 -5.76 -11.21
N VAL A 154 4.53 -4.77 -10.35
CA VAL A 154 3.58 -4.88 -9.24
C VAL A 154 2.16 -4.74 -9.77
N ASP A 155 1.35 -5.82 -9.74
CA ASP A 155 -0.08 -5.78 -10.02
C ASP A 155 -0.83 -5.51 -8.71
N ALA A 156 -1.27 -4.27 -8.55
CA ALA A 156 -2.06 -3.82 -7.42
C ALA A 156 -3.44 -3.38 -7.91
N SER A 157 -4.47 -4.04 -7.40
CA SER A 157 -5.84 -3.66 -7.68
C SER A 157 -6.75 -3.97 -6.50
N PHE A 158 -7.89 -3.28 -6.43
CA PHE A 158 -8.83 -3.45 -5.33
C PHE A 158 -10.25 -3.09 -5.78
N VAL A 159 -11.24 -3.70 -5.15
CA VAL A 159 -12.65 -3.41 -5.36
C VAL A 159 -13.18 -2.58 -4.20
N ILE A 160 -13.90 -1.52 -4.51
CA ILE A 160 -14.46 -0.57 -3.55
C ILE A 160 -15.95 -0.80 -3.42
N ASP A 161 -16.46 -0.80 -2.19
CA ASP A 161 -17.90 -0.84 -1.90
C ASP A 161 -18.55 0.55 -2.04
N SER A 162 -17.91 1.59 -1.49
CA SER A 162 -18.36 2.99 -1.56
C SER A 162 -17.31 3.87 -2.21
N LEU A 163 -17.73 4.70 -3.16
CA LEU A 163 -16.84 5.61 -3.88
C LEU A 163 -16.60 6.94 -3.17
N GLU A 164 -17.33 7.22 -2.10
CA GLU A 164 -17.31 8.51 -1.45
C GLU A 164 -15.91 8.95 -1.01
N TYR A 165 -15.21 8.07 -0.31
CA TYR A 165 -13.85 8.31 0.20
C TYR A 165 -12.87 8.59 -0.94
N LEU A 166 -12.87 7.73 -1.96
CA LEU A 166 -11.91 7.85 -3.05
C LEU A 166 -12.20 9.06 -3.95
N TYR A 167 -13.47 9.35 -4.20
CA TYR A 167 -13.90 10.52 -4.98
C TYR A 167 -13.53 11.83 -4.27
N LYS A 168 -13.93 11.98 -3.01
CA LYS A 168 -13.64 13.18 -2.21
C LYS A 168 -12.15 13.29 -1.85
N GLY A 169 -11.45 12.18 -1.75
CA GLY A 169 -10.01 12.12 -1.54
C GLY A 169 -9.18 12.63 -2.73
N GLY A 170 -9.73 12.65 -3.94
CA GLY A 170 -9.14 13.28 -5.13
C GLY A 170 -7.90 12.60 -5.70
N ARG A 171 -7.55 11.36 -5.29
CA ARG A 171 -6.38 10.61 -5.78
C ARG A 171 -6.68 9.69 -6.96
N CYS A 172 -7.94 9.60 -7.39
CA CYS A 172 -8.35 8.85 -8.58
C CYS A 172 -9.14 9.77 -9.52
N SER A 173 -8.44 10.47 -10.41
CA SER A 173 -9.04 11.43 -11.35
C SER A 173 -10.07 10.78 -12.30
N ALA A 174 -9.89 9.51 -12.64
CA ALA A 174 -10.82 8.75 -13.46
C ALA A 174 -12.24 8.71 -12.87
N LEU A 175 -12.40 8.80 -11.56
CA LEU A 175 -13.72 8.79 -10.93
C LEU A 175 -14.52 10.07 -11.17
N ALA A 176 -13.87 11.20 -11.41
CA ALA A 176 -14.54 12.47 -11.73
C ALA A 176 -15.39 12.38 -13.02
N MET A 177 -15.05 11.46 -13.93
CA MET A 177 -15.75 11.28 -15.22
C MET A 177 -17.08 10.50 -15.10
N PHE A 178 -17.36 9.88 -13.95
CA PHE A 178 -18.50 8.95 -13.85
C PHE A 178 -19.81 9.54 -13.33
N GLY A 179 -19.79 10.75 -12.74
CA GLY A 179 -21.00 11.42 -12.25
C GLY A 179 -21.82 10.60 -11.23
N ALA A 180 -23.08 10.96 -11.03
CA ALA A 180 -23.96 10.36 -10.01
C ALA A 180 -24.40 8.90 -10.27
N ASN A 181 -24.11 8.31 -11.42
CA ASN A 181 -24.55 6.96 -11.79
C ASN A 181 -23.74 5.81 -11.14
N LEU A 182 -22.78 6.14 -10.28
CA LEU A 182 -21.86 5.17 -9.67
C LEU A 182 -22.43 4.41 -8.46
N LEU A 183 -23.55 4.84 -7.90
CA LEU A 183 -24.11 4.31 -6.62
C LEU A 183 -24.48 2.81 -6.63
N LYS A 184 -24.55 2.17 -7.80
CA LYS A 184 -24.87 0.73 -7.94
C LYS A 184 -23.71 -0.11 -8.49
N LEU A 185 -22.56 0.50 -8.69
CA LEU A 185 -21.38 -0.17 -9.26
C LEU A 185 -20.35 -0.44 -8.17
N LYS A 186 -19.65 -1.55 -8.31
CA LYS A 186 -18.47 -1.89 -7.53
C LYS A 186 -17.25 -1.79 -8.46
N PRO A 187 -16.58 -0.65 -8.51
CA PRO A 187 -15.44 -0.50 -9.40
C PRO A 187 -14.23 -1.25 -8.87
N CYS A 188 -13.50 -1.88 -9.77
CA CYS A 188 -12.14 -2.32 -9.56
C CYS A 188 -11.20 -1.19 -9.97
N ILE A 189 -10.43 -0.73 -9.03
CA ILE A 189 -9.36 0.23 -9.24
C ILE A 189 -8.06 -0.54 -9.43
N GLN A 190 -7.25 -0.13 -10.39
CA GLN A 190 -5.91 -0.65 -10.65
C GLN A 190 -4.91 0.49 -10.51
N VAL A 191 -3.74 0.18 -9.96
CA VAL A 191 -2.59 1.09 -9.97
C VAL A 191 -1.73 0.75 -11.18
N LYS A 192 -1.46 1.75 -12.00
CA LYS A 192 -0.61 1.62 -13.18
C LYS A 192 0.18 2.91 -13.41
N ASN A 193 1.50 2.78 -13.60
CA ASN A 193 2.41 3.93 -13.76
C ASN A 193 2.21 4.98 -12.66
N GLY A 194 2.13 4.55 -11.42
CA GLY A 194 1.96 5.41 -10.26
C GLY A 194 0.56 5.99 -10.03
N LYS A 195 -0.41 5.74 -10.91
CA LYS A 195 -1.76 6.35 -10.87
C LYS A 195 -2.86 5.32 -10.67
N MET A 196 -3.93 5.75 -10.02
CA MET A 196 -5.14 4.95 -9.89
C MET A 196 -6.08 5.18 -11.09
N ASP A 197 -6.56 4.09 -11.68
CA ASP A 197 -7.55 4.12 -12.76
C ASP A 197 -8.63 3.04 -12.56
N VAL A 198 -9.79 3.23 -13.18
CA VAL A 198 -10.89 2.26 -13.15
C VAL A 198 -10.65 1.18 -14.20
N ALA A 199 -10.16 0.02 -13.77
CA ALA A 199 -9.91 -1.11 -14.66
C ALA A 199 -11.19 -1.82 -15.09
N LYS A 200 -12.15 -2.00 -14.16
CA LYS A 200 -13.40 -2.72 -14.42
C LYS A 200 -14.53 -2.23 -13.51
N LYS A 201 -15.76 -2.45 -13.94
CA LYS A 201 -16.97 -2.14 -13.18
C LYS A 201 -17.77 -3.42 -12.98
N TYR A 202 -17.92 -3.80 -11.72
CA TYR A 202 -18.78 -4.94 -11.37
C TYR A 202 -20.17 -4.47 -10.94
N ARG A 203 -21.13 -5.40 -10.99
CA ARG A 203 -22.50 -5.23 -10.48
C ARG A 203 -22.89 -6.46 -9.69
N GLY A 204 -23.64 -6.26 -8.63
CA GLY A 204 -24.13 -7.34 -7.79
C GLY A 204 -23.84 -7.15 -6.31
N LYS A 205 -24.06 -8.21 -5.55
CA LYS A 205 -23.70 -8.22 -4.13
C LYS A 205 -22.18 -8.18 -3.98
N TYR A 206 -21.71 -7.45 -2.99
CA TYR A 206 -20.27 -7.19 -2.82
C TYR A 206 -19.45 -8.47 -2.68
N ASP A 207 -19.94 -9.43 -1.89
CA ASP A 207 -19.26 -10.71 -1.67
C ASP A 207 -19.06 -11.51 -2.97
N GLU A 208 -20.10 -11.57 -3.81
CA GLU A 208 -20.02 -12.25 -5.11
C GLU A 208 -19.09 -11.51 -6.09
N VAL A 209 -19.12 -10.18 -6.05
CA VAL A 209 -18.21 -9.34 -6.85
C VAL A 209 -16.76 -9.59 -6.44
N LEU A 210 -16.45 -9.67 -5.14
CA LEU A 210 -15.09 -9.97 -4.68
C LEU A 210 -14.63 -11.35 -5.15
N LYS A 211 -15.47 -12.37 -5.02
CA LYS A 211 -15.13 -13.74 -5.49
C LYS A 211 -14.88 -13.76 -7.00
N GLN A 212 -15.71 -13.05 -7.77
CA GLN A 212 -15.50 -12.92 -9.22
C GLN A 212 -14.19 -12.20 -9.54
N TYR A 213 -13.92 -11.07 -8.87
CA TYR A 213 -12.68 -10.30 -9.03
C TYR A 213 -11.44 -11.17 -8.74
N ILE A 214 -11.43 -11.91 -7.63
CA ILE A 214 -10.33 -12.80 -7.26
C ILE A 214 -10.11 -13.86 -8.34
N ARG A 215 -11.18 -14.54 -8.81
CA ARG A 215 -11.05 -15.53 -9.90
C ARG A 215 -10.43 -14.94 -11.15
N GLU A 216 -10.87 -13.76 -11.56
CA GLU A 216 -10.32 -13.07 -12.73
C GLU A 216 -8.85 -12.68 -12.60
N LYS A 217 -8.41 -12.37 -11.36
CA LYS A 217 -7.03 -11.91 -11.11
C LYS A 217 -6.02 -13.04 -10.97
N VAL A 218 -6.40 -14.17 -10.39
CA VAL A 218 -5.41 -15.20 -9.99
C VAL A 218 -5.60 -16.56 -10.65
N THR A 219 -6.69 -16.81 -11.41
CA THR A 219 -6.88 -18.11 -12.07
C THR A 219 -5.82 -18.39 -13.14
N ASP A 220 -5.47 -17.38 -13.95
CA ASP A 220 -4.31 -17.47 -14.83
C ASP A 220 -3.09 -16.86 -14.12
N TYR A 221 -2.33 -17.71 -13.48
CA TYR A 221 -1.11 -17.35 -12.76
C TYR A 221 0.18 -17.59 -13.56
N SER A 222 0.09 -17.84 -14.86
CA SER A 222 1.25 -18.14 -15.71
C SER A 222 2.31 -17.04 -15.71
N ASP A 223 1.88 -15.78 -15.61
CA ASP A 223 2.73 -14.57 -15.52
C ASP A 223 2.91 -14.05 -14.09
N ILE A 224 2.49 -14.77 -13.06
CA ILE A 224 2.61 -14.35 -11.66
C ILE A 224 3.86 -14.96 -11.03
N ILE A 225 4.58 -14.19 -10.21
CA ILE A 225 5.60 -14.67 -9.31
C ILE A 225 4.90 -15.21 -8.06
N LEU A 226 4.93 -16.54 -7.91
CA LEU A 226 4.15 -17.26 -6.89
C LEU A 226 4.80 -17.28 -5.49
N ASP A 227 5.77 -16.41 -5.23
CA ASP A 227 6.40 -16.36 -3.91
C ASP A 227 5.43 -15.85 -2.85
N ARG A 228 4.66 -14.80 -3.17
CA ARG A 228 3.68 -14.24 -2.24
C ARG A 228 2.56 -13.48 -2.93
N VAL A 229 1.44 -13.40 -2.21
CA VAL A 229 0.29 -12.54 -2.53
C VAL A 229 -0.19 -11.86 -1.26
N PHE A 230 -0.56 -10.60 -1.38
CA PHE A 230 -1.26 -9.88 -0.32
C PHE A 230 -2.76 -9.80 -0.63
N ILE A 231 -3.56 -10.07 0.38
CA ILE A 231 -4.98 -9.79 0.43
C ILE A 231 -5.13 -8.69 1.47
N THR A 232 -5.32 -7.45 1.00
CA THR A 232 -5.39 -6.28 1.87
C THR A 232 -6.81 -5.75 1.90
N HIS A 233 -7.36 -5.55 3.09
CA HIS A 233 -8.71 -5.07 3.25
C HIS A 233 -8.81 -3.85 4.16
N ALA A 234 -9.83 -3.03 3.93
CA ALA A 234 -10.16 -1.86 4.74
C ALA A 234 -11.50 -2.11 5.44
N GLY A 235 -11.46 -2.80 6.60
CA GLY A 235 -12.65 -3.02 7.43
C GLY A 235 -13.71 -3.96 6.84
N CYS A 236 -13.34 -4.92 5.99
CA CYS A 236 -14.26 -5.96 5.53
C CYS A 236 -14.64 -6.93 6.66
N ASP A 237 -15.80 -7.58 6.53
CA ASP A 237 -16.21 -8.66 7.41
C ASP A 237 -15.19 -9.80 7.44
N SER A 238 -14.83 -10.27 8.63
CA SER A 238 -13.75 -11.26 8.81
C SER A 238 -14.04 -12.58 8.10
N LYS A 239 -15.30 -13.05 8.13
CA LYS A 239 -15.68 -14.28 7.45
C LYS A 239 -15.52 -14.17 5.94
N LEU A 240 -15.91 -13.03 5.36
CA LEU A 240 -15.71 -12.77 3.94
C LEU A 240 -14.21 -12.75 3.58
N VAL A 241 -13.38 -12.12 4.42
CA VAL A 241 -11.92 -12.10 4.21
C VAL A 241 -11.35 -13.52 4.24
N ASP A 242 -11.75 -14.34 5.22
CA ASP A 242 -11.33 -15.75 5.31
C ASP A 242 -11.74 -16.56 4.07
N GLU A 243 -12.97 -16.36 3.57
CA GLU A 243 -13.45 -16.99 2.34
C GLU A 243 -12.60 -16.58 1.12
N ILE A 244 -12.22 -15.31 1.03
CA ILE A 244 -11.33 -14.82 -0.06
C ILE A 244 -9.92 -15.39 0.06
N VAL A 245 -9.36 -15.46 1.26
CA VAL A 245 -8.04 -16.09 1.51
C VAL A 245 -8.06 -17.57 1.09
N ALA A 246 -9.11 -18.29 1.47
CA ALA A 246 -9.28 -19.70 1.08
C ALA A 246 -9.39 -19.86 -0.44
N LEU A 247 -10.16 -18.98 -1.10
CA LEU A 247 -10.32 -18.98 -2.56
C LEU A 247 -8.99 -18.71 -3.29
N VAL A 248 -8.19 -17.76 -2.83
CA VAL A 248 -6.86 -17.49 -3.42
C VAL A 248 -5.95 -18.70 -3.31
N LYS A 249 -5.93 -19.38 -2.15
CA LYS A 249 -5.15 -20.61 -1.94
C LYS A 249 -5.61 -21.78 -2.81
N GLU A 250 -6.91 -21.85 -3.11
CA GLU A 250 -7.47 -22.87 -4.02
C GLU A 250 -7.06 -22.60 -5.48
N LEU A 251 -7.09 -21.33 -5.91
CA LEU A 251 -6.91 -20.95 -7.31
C LEU A 251 -5.45 -20.93 -7.77
N ALA A 252 -4.50 -20.57 -6.90
CA ALA A 252 -3.11 -20.42 -7.26
C ALA A 252 -2.16 -20.87 -6.14
N PRO A 253 -1.05 -21.58 -6.47
CA PRO A 253 -0.15 -22.17 -5.50
C PRO A 253 0.89 -21.17 -4.96
N PHE A 254 0.43 -20.05 -4.41
CA PHE A 254 1.32 -19.11 -3.75
C PHE A 254 2.01 -19.75 -2.55
N LYS A 255 3.32 -19.53 -2.40
CA LYS A 255 4.08 -20.00 -1.25
C LYS A 255 3.64 -19.31 0.05
N GLU A 256 3.37 -18.01 -0.02
CA GLU A 256 2.92 -17.18 1.10
C GLU A 256 1.67 -16.39 0.70
N VAL A 257 0.62 -16.52 1.50
CA VAL A 257 -0.63 -15.74 1.37
C VAL A 257 -0.79 -14.91 2.62
N TYR A 258 -0.57 -13.60 2.49
CA TYR A 258 -0.68 -12.66 3.59
C TYR A 258 -2.03 -11.96 3.56
N MET A 259 -2.68 -11.93 4.70
CA MET A 259 -3.84 -11.09 4.94
C MET A 259 -3.41 -9.90 5.78
N THR A 260 -3.67 -8.67 5.30
CA THR A 260 -3.33 -7.43 5.99
C THR A 260 -4.50 -6.48 6.02
N ARG A 261 -4.47 -5.55 6.95
CA ARG A 261 -5.45 -4.46 7.05
C ARG A 261 -4.80 -3.15 6.62
N ALA A 262 -5.49 -2.41 5.76
CA ALA A 262 -5.08 -1.07 5.35
C ALA A 262 -4.99 -0.13 6.56
N GLY A 263 -3.90 0.62 6.67
CA GLY A 263 -3.67 1.64 7.69
C GLY A 263 -4.55 2.87 7.51
N CYS A 264 -4.40 3.86 8.39
CA CYS A 264 -5.29 5.01 8.41
C CYS A 264 -5.19 5.87 7.15
N THR A 265 -3.98 6.07 6.61
CA THR A 265 -3.79 6.85 5.37
C THR A 265 -4.52 6.22 4.20
N VAL A 266 -4.34 4.92 3.97
CA VAL A 266 -5.00 4.21 2.87
C VAL A 266 -6.51 4.13 3.10
N SER A 267 -6.95 3.81 4.32
CA SER A 267 -8.36 3.75 4.72
C SER A 267 -9.09 5.09 4.54
N SER A 268 -8.39 6.21 4.77
CA SER A 268 -8.93 7.57 4.56
C SER A 268 -9.32 7.87 3.11
N HIS A 269 -8.74 7.15 2.16
CA HIS A 269 -9.01 7.33 0.72
C HIS A 269 -9.82 6.19 0.12
N CYS A 270 -9.69 4.96 0.63
CA CYS A 270 -10.40 3.79 0.10
C CYS A 270 -11.78 3.60 0.73
N GLY A 271 -11.94 3.98 1.99
CA GLY A 271 -13.15 3.74 2.78
C GLY A 271 -13.30 2.29 3.23
N ALA A 272 -14.28 2.07 4.10
CA ALA A 272 -14.63 0.73 4.58
C ALA A 272 -15.09 -0.18 3.44
N ASN A 273 -15.00 -1.50 3.67
CA ASN A 273 -15.36 -2.53 2.69
C ASN A 273 -14.61 -2.38 1.35
N THR A 274 -13.31 -2.09 1.42
CA THR A 274 -12.41 -2.18 0.26
C THR A 274 -11.55 -3.42 0.43
N LEU A 275 -11.37 -4.20 -0.63
CA LEU A 275 -10.48 -5.36 -0.62
C LEU A 275 -9.71 -5.44 -1.93
N GLY A 276 -8.39 -5.65 -1.83
CA GLY A 276 -7.47 -5.82 -2.93
C GLY A 276 -6.70 -7.13 -2.87
N VAL A 277 -6.26 -7.58 -4.06
CA VAL A 277 -5.26 -8.62 -4.22
C VAL A 277 -4.06 -8.03 -4.95
N LEU A 278 -2.86 -8.23 -4.38
CA LEU A 278 -1.64 -7.59 -4.82
C LEU A 278 -0.51 -8.62 -4.90
N PHE A 279 0.17 -8.66 -6.04
CA PHE A 279 1.26 -9.60 -6.30
C PHE A 279 2.24 -9.01 -7.33
N ILE A 280 3.34 -9.70 -7.57
CA ILE A 280 4.33 -9.30 -8.58
C ILE A 280 4.19 -10.22 -9.79
N ARG A 281 4.19 -9.63 -10.99
CA ARG A 281 4.24 -10.35 -12.27
C ARG A 281 5.68 -10.58 -12.70
N LYS A 282 5.86 -11.51 -13.63
CA LYS A 282 7.17 -11.79 -14.27
C LYS A 282 7.56 -10.70 -15.28
N SER A 283 6.57 -9.95 -15.78
CA SER A 283 6.73 -8.88 -16.77
C SER A 283 5.97 -7.61 -16.34
N PRO A 284 6.36 -6.42 -16.82
CA PRO A 284 5.64 -5.16 -16.57
C PRO A 284 4.18 -5.20 -17.03
N ILE A 285 3.29 -4.51 -16.29
CA ILE A 285 1.83 -4.43 -16.54
C ILE A 285 1.42 -3.24 -17.41
#